data_61e652615f4ad29ec6beb9c1eb9a5918
#
_entry.id   61e652615f4ad29ec6beb9c1eb9a5918
#
_cell.length_a   1.000
_cell.length_b   1.000
_cell.length_c   1.000
_cell.angle_alpha   90.00
_cell.angle_beta   90.00
_cell.angle_gamma   90.00
#
_symmetry.space_group_name_H-M   'P 1'
#
loop_
_entity.id
_entity.type
_entity.pdbx_description
1 polymer ?
#
loop_
_entity_poly.entity_id
_entity_poly.type
_entity_poly.pdbx_seq_one_letter_code
_entity_poly.pdbx_strand_id
1 'polypeptide(L)'
;FDSVSVCFSKGLGAPIGSALVGSKQFIAAAHRWRKMVGGGMRQAGVVAAAALYALDHHVDRLAADHALAARLAEGLHGLPGLTVEPPQTNIVFADLAGERAAGLMEHLKSRGVLATGLYRLRFVTHLDVDAEGVDRAVAAMREHLAH
;
A
#
# COMPACT_ATOMS: atom_id res chain seq x y z
N PHE A 1 20.56 -8.13 -5.24
CA PHE A 1 20.09 -7.07 -6.16
C PHE A 1 21.22 -6.07 -6.38
N ASP A 2 21.36 -5.57 -7.60
CA ASP A 2 22.41 -4.59 -7.95
C ASP A 2 21.99 -3.16 -7.57
N SER A 3 20.68 -2.91 -7.53
CA SER A 3 20.10 -1.64 -7.13
C SER A 3 18.68 -1.81 -6.60
N VAL A 4 18.23 -0.83 -5.82
CA VAL A 4 16.88 -0.78 -5.26
C VAL A 4 16.34 0.64 -5.38
N SER A 5 15.09 0.79 -5.82
CA SER A 5 14.36 2.05 -5.74
C SER A 5 13.41 2.02 -4.55
N VAL A 6 13.58 2.94 -3.62
CA VAL A 6 12.76 3.06 -2.40
C VAL A 6 11.87 4.27 -2.51
N CYS A 7 10.56 4.06 -2.43
CA CYS A 7 9.58 5.16 -2.40
C CYS A 7 9.34 5.62 -0.97
N PHE A 8 9.48 6.91 -0.72
CA PHE A 8 9.14 7.54 0.57
C PHE A 8 7.66 7.92 0.67
N SER A 9 6.99 8.10 -0.45
CA SER A 9 5.59 8.52 -0.55
C SER A 9 4.57 7.35 -0.54
N LYS A 10 4.91 6.25 0.11
CA LYS A 10 4.06 5.07 0.33
C LYS A 10 3.86 4.87 1.84
N GLY A 11 4.04 3.68 2.36
CA GLY A 11 3.89 3.39 3.78
C GLY A 11 4.72 4.28 4.73
N LEU A 12 5.82 4.85 4.26
CA LEU A 12 6.59 5.82 5.03
C LEU A 12 5.90 7.19 5.18
N GLY A 13 4.89 7.51 4.38
CA GLY A 13 4.06 8.69 4.55
C GLY A 13 4.73 10.02 4.21
N ALA A 14 5.89 10.04 3.54
CA ALA A 14 6.46 11.29 3.05
C ALA A 14 5.61 11.84 1.88
N PRO A 15 5.51 13.17 1.72
CA PRO A 15 4.63 13.75 0.71
C PRO A 15 5.06 13.46 -0.72
N ILE A 16 6.38 13.24 -0.95
CA ILE A 16 6.96 13.01 -2.27
C ILE A 16 8.34 12.37 -2.14
N GLY A 17 8.76 11.68 -3.18
CA GLY A 17 10.14 11.30 -3.41
C GLY A 17 10.40 9.81 -3.38
N SER A 18 11.51 9.47 -4.01
CA SER A 18 12.13 8.15 -3.98
C SER A 18 13.64 8.28 -4.03
N ALA A 19 14.34 7.29 -3.49
CA ALA A 19 15.77 7.16 -3.58
C ALA A 19 16.15 5.91 -4.35
N LEU A 20 17.17 6.06 -5.22
CA LEU A 20 17.84 4.95 -5.85
C LEU A 20 19.08 4.59 -5.04
N VAL A 21 19.16 3.33 -4.64
CA VAL A 21 20.26 2.79 -3.83
C VAL A 21 21.03 1.75 -4.65
N GLY A 22 22.35 1.77 -4.58
CA GLY A 22 23.21 0.84 -5.31
C GLY A 22 24.68 1.12 -5.05
N SER A 23 25.57 0.50 -5.84
CA SER A 23 27.00 0.76 -5.73
C SER A 23 27.35 2.23 -6.04
N LYS A 24 28.43 2.70 -5.49
CA LYS A 24 28.92 4.09 -5.72
C LYS A 24 29.06 4.40 -7.22
N GLN A 25 29.58 3.44 -8.00
CA GLN A 25 29.75 3.59 -9.44
C GLN A 25 28.40 3.69 -10.15
N PHE A 26 27.45 2.81 -9.79
CA PHE A 26 26.10 2.81 -10.35
C PHE A 26 25.38 4.14 -10.05
N ILE A 27 25.44 4.62 -8.81
CA ILE A 27 24.80 5.88 -8.41
C ILE A 27 25.42 7.09 -9.10
N ALA A 28 26.74 7.11 -9.30
CA ALA A 28 27.39 8.19 -10.06
C ALA A 28 26.88 8.26 -11.51
N ALA A 29 26.73 7.12 -12.18
CA ALA A 29 26.16 7.05 -13.52
C ALA A 29 24.67 7.45 -13.52
N ALA A 30 23.87 6.93 -12.59
CA ALA A 30 22.45 7.23 -12.45
C ALA A 30 22.21 8.74 -12.20
N HIS A 31 23.07 9.40 -11.42
CA HIS A 31 22.97 10.83 -11.16
C HIS A 31 23.11 11.64 -12.46
N ARG A 32 24.03 11.25 -13.36
CA ARG A 32 24.19 11.87 -14.68
C ARG A 32 22.94 11.64 -15.55
N TRP A 33 22.45 10.40 -15.60
CA TRP A 33 21.26 10.05 -16.36
C TRP A 33 20.03 10.83 -15.87
N ARG A 34 19.83 10.91 -14.56
CA ARG A 34 18.76 11.72 -13.97
C ARG A 34 18.78 13.15 -14.51
N LYS A 35 19.94 13.77 -14.60
CA LYS A 35 20.07 15.13 -15.12
C LYS A 35 19.74 15.21 -16.61
N MET A 36 20.19 14.24 -17.39
CA MET A 36 19.99 14.20 -18.85
C MET A 36 18.50 14.05 -19.22
N VAL A 37 17.72 13.28 -18.45
CA VAL A 37 16.28 13.08 -18.67
C VAL A 37 15.41 14.16 -18.01
N GLY A 38 15.99 15.27 -17.56
CA GLY A 38 15.26 16.42 -17.00
C GLY A 38 15.10 16.41 -15.49
N GLY A 39 15.62 15.39 -14.75
CA GLY A 39 15.59 15.35 -13.29
C GLY A 39 16.67 16.25 -12.69
N GLY A 40 16.28 17.22 -11.88
CA GLY A 40 17.25 18.12 -11.26
C GLY A 40 16.58 19.24 -10.48
N MET A 41 15.68 18.84 -9.55
CA MET A 41 15.00 19.77 -8.68
C MET A 41 16.01 20.57 -7.86
N ARG A 42 15.91 21.90 -7.94
CA ARG A 42 16.62 22.80 -7.03
C ARG A 42 15.87 22.85 -5.70
N GLN A 43 16.56 23.24 -4.63
CA GLN A 43 15.99 23.35 -3.28
C GLN A 43 15.26 22.06 -2.84
N ALA A 44 15.79 20.91 -3.20
CA ALA A 44 15.23 19.59 -2.84
C ALA A 44 15.25 19.32 -1.32
N GLY A 45 15.93 20.16 -0.54
CA GLY A 45 16.04 20.03 0.91
C GLY A 45 14.68 20.02 1.62
N VAL A 46 13.69 20.73 1.13
CA VAL A 46 12.32 20.74 1.71
C VAL A 46 11.70 19.34 1.66
N VAL A 47 11.76 18.68 0.49
CA VAL A 47 11.21 17.31 0.34
C VAL A 47 12.12 16.27 0.96
N ALA A 48 13.43 16.48 0.97
CA ALA A 48 14.40 15.59 1.62
C ALA A 48 14.23 15.59 3.14
N ALA A 49 13.92 16.73 3.75
CA ALA A 49 13.64 16.82 5.19
C ALA A 49 12.42 15.95 5.58
N ALA A 50 11.35 15.96 4.78
CA ALA A 50 10.19 15.10 5.00
C ALA A 50 10.55 13.60 4.86
N ALA A 51 11.40 13.26 3.89
CA ALA A 51 11.88 11.88 3.72
C ALA A 51 12.77 11.43 4.89
N LEU A 52 13.66 12.30 5.40
CA LEU A 52 14.47 12.02 6.58
C LEU A 52 13.59 11.80 7.81
N TYR A 53 12.64 12.70 8.05
CA TYR A 53 11.68 12.52 9.14
C TYR A 53 10.95 11.17 9.07
N ALA A 54 10.50 10.80 7.87
CA ALA A 54 9.81 9.52 7.66
C ALA A 54 10.73 8.32 7.94
N LEU A 55 12.01 8.40 7.57
CA LEU A 55 12.99 7.35 7.89
C LEU A 55 13.26 7.24 9.38
N ASP A 56 13.35 8.37 10.08
CA ASP A 56 13.66 8.40 11.52
C ASP A 56 12.46 7.96 12.39
N HIS A 57 11.21 8.18 11.92
CA HIS A 57 10.03 8.03 12.76
C HIS A 57 8.99 7.02 12.25
N HIS A 58 9.00 6.65 10.96
CA HIS A 58 7.93 5.86 10.37
C HIS A 58 8.33 4.42 10.00
N VAL A 59 9.61 4.06 10.06
CA VAL A 59 10.05 2.70 9.69
C VAL A 59 9.44 1.66 10.64
N ASP A 60 9.59 1.85 11.94
CA ASP A 60 9.12 0.89 12.94
C ASP A 60 7.59 0.75 12.96
N ARG A 61 6.87 1.84 12.65
CA ARG A 61 5.40 1.80 12.60
C ARG A 61 4.85 0.96 11.44
N LEU A 62 5.65 0.65 10.41
CA LEU A 62 5.22 -0.24 9.33
C LEU A 62 4.77 -1.62 9.84
N ALA A 63 5.29 -2.06 10.98
CA ALA A 63 4.83 -3.29 11.63
C ALA A 63 3.33 -3.24 11.98
N ALA A 64 2.81 -2.07 12.36
CA ALA A 64 1.37 -1.90 12.62
C ALA A 64 0.53 -2.05 11.35
N ASP A 65 1.00 -1.51 10.21
CA ASP A 65 0.32 -1.69 8.92
C ASP A 65 0.27 -3.18 8.53
N HIS A 66 1.37 -3.91 8.76
CA HIS A 66 1.42 -5.35 8.49
C HIS A 66 0.47 -6.14 9.40
N ALA A 67 0.39 -5.79 10.67
CA ALA A 67 -0.56 -6.41 11.61
C ALA A 67 -2.02 -6.16 11.22
N LEU A 68 -2.35 -4.95 10.75
CA LEU A 68 -3.68 -4.62 10.25
C LEU A 68 -4.01 -5.38 8.95
N ALA A 69 -3.04 -5.57 8.06
CA ALA A 69 -3.21 -6.39 6.86
C ALA A 69 -3.47 -7.86 7.22
N ALA A 70 -2.73 -8.41 8.18
CA ALA A 70 -2.95 -9.77 8.66
C ALA A 70 -4.35 -9.92 9.28
N ARG A 71 -4.78 -8.98 10.14
CA ARG A 71 -6.13 -8.93 10.72
C ARG A 71 -7.21 -8.88 9.64
N LEU A 72 -7.04 -8.07 8.61
CA LEU A 72 -7.96 -7.99 7.47
C LEU A 72 -8.06 -9.34 6.76
N ALA A 73 -6.93 -9.93 6.41
CA ALA A 73 -6.88 -11.22 5.71
C ALA A 73 -7.56 -12.34 6.54
N GLU A 74 -7.30 -12.39 7.83
CA GLU A 74 -7.96 -13.32 8.76
C GLU A 74 -9.48 -13.11 8.82
N GLY A 75 -9.92 -11.85 8.92
CA GLY A 75 -11.35 -11.51 8.94
C GLY A 75 -12.10 -11.84 7.64
N LEU A 76 -11.39 -11.84 6.52
CA LEU A 76 -11.91 -12.19 5.19
C LEU A 76 -11.80 -13.69 4.90
N HIS A 77 -10.99 -14.42 5.64
CA HIS A 77 -10.79 -15.86 5.41
C HIS A 77 -12.10 -16.64 5.60
N GLY A 78 -12.34 -17.58 4.68
CA GLY A 78 -13.53 -18.45 4.75
C GLY A 78 -14.84 -17.79 4.31
N LEU A 79 -14.83 -16.55 3.82
CA LEU A 79 -16.03 -15.94 3.25
C LEU A 79 -16.41 -16.64 1.93
N PRO A 80 -17.73 -16.82 1.66
CA PRO A 80 -18.20 -17.57 0.50
C PRO A 80 -17.70 -17.00 -0.83
N GLY A 81 -17.05 -17.84 -1.62
CA GLY A 81 -16.54 -17.47 -2.95
C GLY A 81 -15.31 -16.56 -2.96
N LEU A 82 -14.77 -16.22 -1.79
CA LEU A 82 -13.59 -15.37 -1.66
C LEU A 82 -12.34 -16.21 -1.37
N THR A 83 -11.29 -16.01 -2.16
CA THR A 83 -9.95 -16.55 -1.91
C THR A 83 -9.02 -15.42 -1.53
N VAL A 84 -8.41 -15.50 -0.36
CA VAL A 84 -7.52 -14.46 0.18
C VAL A 84 -6.09 -14.98 0.19
N GLU A 85 -5.17 -14.21 -0.39
CA GLU A 85 -3.73 -14.49 -0.27
C GLU A 85 -3.21 -14.03 1.08
N PRO A 86 -2.37 -14.85 1.76
CA PRO A 86 -1.70 -14.41 2.98
C PRO A 86 -0.84 -13.17 2.70
N PRO A 87 -1.07 -12.04 3.38
CA PRO A 87 -0.30 -10.83 3.15
C PRO A 87 1.13 -10.99 3.68
N GLN A 88 2.10 -10.49 2.93
CA GLN A 88 3.50 -10.46 3.37
C GLN A 88 3.88 -9.10 3.97
N THR A 89 3.13 -8.06 3.60
CA THR A 89 3.32 -6.69 4.08
C THR A 89 1.95 -6.06 4.35
N ASN A 90 1.71 -4.89 3.80
CA ASN A 90 0.50 -4.09 4.02
C ASN A 90 -0.52 -4.18 2.87
N ILE A 91 -0.40 -5.15 1.98
CA ILE A 91 -1.33 -5.35 0.86
C ILE A 91 -2.01 -6.70 1.02
N VAL A 92 -3.35 -6.71 0.95
CA VAL A 92 -4.18 -7.91 0.93
C VAL A 92 -4.80 -8.04 -0.45
N PHE A 93 -4.51 -9.14 -1.12
CA PHE A 93 -5.15 -9.53 -2.36
C PHE A 93 -6.23 -10.56 -2.10
N ALA A 94 -7.37 -10.38 -2.75
CA ALA A 94 -8.45 -11.33 -2.69
C ALA A 94 -9.08 -11.49 -4.08
N ASP A 95 -9.42 -12.72 -4.41
CA ASP A 95 -10.12 -13.08 -5.64
C ASP A 95 -11.56 -13.45 -5.30
N LEU A 96 -12.50 -12.81 -5.96
CA LEU A 96 -13.93 -13.08 -5.87
C LEU A 96 -14.43 -13.47 -7.25
N ALA A 97 -14.97 -14.67 -7.38
CA ALA A 97 -15.43 -15.21 -8.65
C ALA A 97 -16.95 -15.01 -8.85
N GLY A 98 -17.32 -14.91 -10.13
CA GLY A 98 -18.71 -14.96 -10.57
C GLY A 98 -19.53 -13.71 -10.26
N GLU A 99 -20.83 -13.91 -10.15
CA GLU A 99 -21.82 -12.84 -9.98
C GLU A 99 -21.69 -12.08 -8.66
N ARG A 100 -21.05 -12.69 -7.66
CA ARG A 100 -20.78 -12.08 -6.35
C ARG A 100 -19.84 -10.87 -6.41
N ALA A 101 -19.07 -10.74 -7.48
CA ALA A 101 -18.24 -9.56 -7.70
C ALA A 101 -19.06 -8.33 -8.17
N ALA A 102 -20.27 -8.57 -8.69
CA ALA A 102 -21.12 -7.48 -9.16
C ALA A 102 -21.56 -6.58 -8.00
N GLY A 103 -21.41 -5.27 -8.19
CA GLY A 103 -21.79 -4.28 -7.18
C GLY A 103 -20.90 -4.17 -5.94
N LEU A 104 -19.90 -5.07 -5.77
CA LEU A 104 -19.05 -5.07 -4.59
C LEU A 104 -18.34 -3.73 -4.36
N MET A 105 -17.78 -3.13 -5.39
CA MET A 105 -17.04 -1.87 -5.24
C MET A 105 -17.94 -0.70 -4.80
N GLU A 106 -19.16 -0.66 -5.30
CA GLU A 106 -20.16 0.34 -4.90
C GLU A 106 -20.62 0.11 -3.47
N HIS A 107 -20.87 -1.17 -3.11
CA HIS A 107 -21.22 -1.54 -1.74
C HIS A 107 -20.13 -1.14 -0.76
N LEU A 108 -18.88 -1.50 -1.00
CA LEU A 108 -17.73 -1.11 -0.15
C LEU A 108 -17.65 0.40 0.00
N LYS A 109 -17.74 1.15 -1.11
CA LYS A 109 -17.72 2.61 -1.10
C LYS A 109 -18.86 3.20 -0.26
N SER A 110 -20.07 2.64 -0.35
CA SER A 110 -21.22 3.07 0.46
C SER A 110 -21.02 2.87 1.96
N ARG A 111 -20.15 1.94 2.34
CA ARG A 111 -19.74 1.66 3.73
C ARG A 111 -18.47 2.41 4.15
N GLY A 112 -17.99 3.35 3.32
CA GLY A 112 -16.78 4.13 3.58
C GLY A 112 -15.48 3.34 3.40
N VAL A 113 -15.52 2.23 2.65
CA VAL A 113 -14.36 1.38 2.37
C VAL A 113 -13.93 1.60 0.92
N LEU A 114 -12.70 2.05 0.73
CA LEU A 114 -12.10 2.22 -0.58
C LEU A 114 -11.12 1.07 -0.86
N ALA A 115 -11.37 0.35 -1.94
CA ALA A 115 -10.50 -0.70 -2.44
C ALA A 115 -10.30 -0.53 -3.94
N THR A 116 -9.37 -1.26 -4.52
CA THR A 116 -9.20 -1.31 -5.97
C THR A 116 -9.51 -2.71 -6.49
N GLY A 117 -10.11 -2.80 -7.67
CA GLY A 117 -10.57 -4.07 -8.21
C GLY A 117 -10.36 -4.24 -9.72
N LEU A 118 -9.33 -3.60 -10.31
CA LEU A 118 -9.14 -3.63 -11.76
C LEU A 118 -8.89 -5.05 -12.29
N TYR A 119 -8.05 -5.84 -11.61
CA TYR A 119 -7.74 -7.24 -11.96
C TYR A 119 -8.05 -8.20 -10.81
N ARG A 120 -7.87 -7.73 -9.59
CA ARG A 120 -8.09 -8.44 -8.33
C ARG A 120 -8.54 -7.43 -7.29
N LEU A 121 -9.34 -7.86 -6.34
CA LEU A 121 -9.63 -7.03 -5.18
C LEU A 121 -8.34 -6.82 -4.38
N ARG A 122 -8.02 -5.56 -4.09
CA ARG A 122 -6.80 -5.16 -3.42
C ARG A 122 -7.12 -4.15 -2.33
N PHE A 123 -6.78 -4.51 -1.10
CA PHE A 123 -6.79 -3.61 0.05
C PHE A 123 -5.38 -3.22 0.44
N VAL A 124 -5.22 -2.03 0.99
CA VAL A 124 -3.94 -1.52 1.48
C VAL A 124 -4.14 -0.91 2.85
N THR A 125 -3.37 -1.37 3.83
CA THR A 125 -3.30 -0.74 5.14
C THR A 125 -2.16 0.28 5.16
N HIS A 126 -2.37 1.40 5.82
CA HIS A 126 -1.41 2.50 5.89
C HIS A 126 -1.71 3.40 7.10
N LEU A 127 -0.96 4.48 7.26
CA LEU A 127 -1.01 5.41 8.39
C LEU A 127 -2.42 5.87 8.80
N ASP A 128 -3.33 6.03 7.82
CA ASP A 128 -4.69 6.52 8.06
C ASP A 128 -5.73 5.39 8.20
N VAL A 129 -5.27 4.14 8.31
CA VAL A 129 -6.13 2.96 8.55
C VAL A 129 -5.86 2.43 9.95
N ASP A 130 -6.92 2.31 10.74
CA ASP A 130 -6.90 1.72 12.07
C ASP A 130 -7.65 0.38 12.13
N ALA A 131 -7.71 -0.20 13.32
CA ALA A 131 -8.39 -1.47 13.54
C ALA A 131 -9.90 -1.38 13.28
N GLU A 132 -10.53 -0.24 13.58
CA GLU A 132 -11.95 -0.03 13.32
C GLU A 132 -12.23 0.01 11.82
N GLY A 133 -11.39 0.67 11.04
CA GLY A 133 -11.46 0.68 9.58
C GLY A 133 -11.33 -0.71 8.97
N VAL A 134 -10.43 -1.53 9.51
CA VAL A 134 -10.30 -2.94 9.11
C VAL A 134 -11.55 -3.74 9.44
N ASP A 135 -12.08 -3.61 10.65
CA ASP A 135 -13.30 -4.31 11.08
C ASP A 135 -14.51 -3.90 10.24
N ARG A 136 -14.61 -2.62 9.90
CA ARG A 136 -15.62 -2.09 8.97
C ARG A 136 -15.51 -2.71 7.58
N ALA A 137 -14.30 -2.86 7.06
CA ALA A 137 -14.07 -3.50 5.77
C ALA A 137 -14.49 -4.98 5.78
N VAL A 138 -14.15 -5.72 6.84
CA VAL A 138 -14.56 -7.11 7.03
C VAL A 138 -16.08 -7.22 7.11
N ALA A 139 -16.73 -6.35 7.88
CA ALA A 139 -18.19 -6.34 8.02
C ALA A 139 -18.90 -6.06 6.68
N ALA A 140 -18.41 -5.08 5.92
CA ALA A 140 -18.95 -4.75 4.60
C ALA A 140 -18.80 -5.92 3.61
N MET A 141 -17.65 -6.60 3.61
CA MET A 141 -17.46 -7.79 2.78
C MET A 141 -18.41 -8.92 3.17
N ARG A 142 -18.59 -9.19 4.45
CA ARG A 142 -19.53 -10.21 4.96
C ARG A 142 -20.95 -9.90 4.56
N GLU A 143 -21.38 -8.65 4.70
CA GLU A 143 -22.73 -8.21 4.32
C GLU A 143 -22.99 -8.45 2.83
N HIS A 144 -22.07 -8.07 1.96
CA HIS A 144 -22.21 -8.26 0.52
C HIS A 144 -22.25 -9.73 0.11
N LEU A 145 -21.43 -10.57 0.75
CA LEU A 145 -21.30 -11.99 0.39
C LEU A 145 -22.32 -12.90 1.07
N ALA A 146 -23.15 -12.37 1.98
CA ALA A 146 -24.22 -13.12 2.62
C ALA A 146 -25.42 -13.40 1.69
N HIS A 147 -25.48 -12.70 0.58
CA HIS A 147 -26.51 -12.79 -0.45
C HIS A 147 -25.93 -13.38 -1.74
#